data_49546be53f1d4a750e4a59605d00ec5d
#
_entry.id   49546be53f1d4a750e4a59605d00ec5d
#
_cell.length_a   1.000
_cell.length_b   1.000
_cell.length_c   1.000
_cell.angle_alpha   90.00
_cell.angle_beta   90.00
_cell.angle_gamma   90.00
#
_symmetry.space_group_name_H-M   'P 1'
#
loop_
_entity.id
_entity.type
_entity.pdbx_description
1 polymer ?
#
loop_
_entity_poly.entity_id
_entity_poly.type
_entity_poly.pdbx_seq_one_letter_code
_entity_poly.pdbx_strand_id
1 'polypeptide(L)' 'MKISARNILKGKVTEIVKGATTSHVRIDIGGGAIVTASITNEAVADLKLEKGKQAYAVVKASDVMVGID' A
#
# COMPACT_ATOMS: atom_id res chain seq x y z
N MET A 1 10.59 -11.23 -2.47
CA MET A 1 9.59 -10.97 -3.52
C MET A 1 10.30 -10.61 -4.83
N LYS A 2 9.94 -11.28 -5.89
CA LYS A 2 10.46 -10.96 -7.23
C LYS A 2 9.31 -10.43 -8.07
N ILE A 3 9.42 -9.19 -8.54
CA ILE A 3 8.36 -8.53 -9.28
C ILE A 3 9.00 -7.49 -10.21
N SER A 4 8.33 -7.18 -11.32
CA SER A 4 8.83 -6.21 -12.30
C SER A 4 8.73 -4.76 -11.84
N ALA A 5 7.91 -4.46 -10.86
CA ALA A 5 7.80 -3.11 -10.31
C ALA A 5 9.15 -2.66 -9.74
N ARG A 6 9.50 -1.39 -9.97
CA ARG A 6 10.78 -0.84 -9.55
C ARG A 6 10.74 -0.17 -8.18
N ASN A 7 9.54 0.13 -7.69
CA ASN A 7 9.36 0.81 -6.41
C ASN A 7 8.70 -0.14 -5.44
N ILE A 8 9.46 -0.63 -4.47
CA ILE A 8 8.98 -1.54 -3.44
C ILE A 8 9.36 -0.90 -2.10
N LEU A 9 8.34 -0.42 -1.38
CA LEU A 9 8.52 0.34 -0.17
C LEU A 9 8.02 -0.47 1.02
N LYS A 10 8.93 -0.91 1.85
CA LYS A 10 8.60 -1.70 3.04
C LYS A 10 8.00 -0.79 4.11
N GLY A 11 6.93 -1.24 4.73
CA GLY A 11 6.28 -0.46 5.77
C GLY A 11 5.36 -1.28 6.64
N LYS A 12 4.51 -0.57 7.37
CA LYS A 12 3.56 -1.17 8.30
C LYS A 12 2.16 -0.61 8.01
N VAL A 13 1.18 -1.49 7.98
CA VAL A 13 -0.22 -1.09 7.83
C VAL A 13 -0.66 -0.30 9.06
N THR A 14 -1.10 0.93 8.85
CA THR A 14 -1.59 1.79 9.94
C THR A 14 -3.11 1.84 10.00
N GLU A 15 -3.77 1.66 8.85
CA GLU A 15 -5.21 1.75 8.78
C GLU A 15 -5.75 0.99 7.58
N ILE A 16 -6.90 0.35 7.76
CA ILE A 16 -7.65 -0.26 6.66
C ILE A 16 -9.08 0.27 6.76
N VAL A 17 -9.53 0.99 5.73
CA VAL A 17 -10.90 1.50 5.64
C VAL A 17 -11.63 0.68 4.58
N LYS A 18 -12.52 -0.18 5.05
CA LYS A 18 -13.26 -1.10 4.19
C LYS A 18 -14.46 -0.39 3.57
N GLY A 19 -14.55 -0.43 2.25
CA GLY A 19 -15.72 -0.01 1.49
C GLY A 19 -16.59 -1.19 1.09
N ALA A 20 -17.51 -0.95 0.17
CA ALA A 20 -18.43 -2.00 -0.30
C ALA A 20 -17.70 -3.11 -1.06
N THR A 21 -16.77 -2.77 -1.94
CA THR A 21 -16.01 -3.73 -2.75
C THR A 21 -14.51 -3.54 -2.63
N THR A 22 -14.05 -2.33 -2.30
CA THR A 22 -12.65 -2.00 -2.18
C THR A 22 -12.33 -1.44 -0.81
N SER A 23 -11.07 -1.55 -0.42
CA SER A 23 -10.57 -1.00 0.84
C SER A 23 -9.42 -0.05 0.56
N HIS A 24 -9.32 1.00 1.37
CA HIS A 24 -8.13 1.84 1.40
C HIS A 24 -7.20 1.32 2.48
N VAL A 25 -5.97 1.01 2.10
CA VAL A 25 -4.94 0.52 3.01
C VAL A 25 -3.86 1.57 3.10
N ARG A 26 -3.58 2.04 4.31
CA ARG A 26 -2.52 3.02 4.56
C ARG A 26 -1.31 2.32 5.11
N ILE A 27 -0.16 2.59 4.50
CA ILE A 27 1.10 1.96 4.84
C ILE A 27 2.10 3.06 5.21
N ASP A 28 2.57 3.02 6.45
CA ASP A 28 3.62 3.91 6.92
C ASP A 28 4.96 3.34 6.45
N ILE A 29 5.63 4.07 5.56
CA ILE A 29 6.92 3.67 4.99
C ILE A 29 8.10 4.34 5.67
N GLY A 30 7.86 5.05 6.78
CA GLY A 30 8.89 5.74 7.55
C GLY A 30 9.07 7.19 7.13
N GLY A 31 9.81 7.94 7.92
CA GLY A 31 10.10 9.34 7.64
C GLY A 31 8.87 10.25 7.60
N GLY A 32 7.76 9.84 8.16
CA GLY A 32 6.51 10.59 8.13
C GLY A 32 5.69 10.40 6.86
N ALA A 33 6.11 9.49 5.97
CA ALA A 33 5.41 9.25 4.71
C ALA A 33 4.41 8.08 4.82
N ILE A 34 3.20 8.32 4.33
CA ILE A 34 2.13 7.31 4.29
C ILE A 34 1.75 7.08 2.84
N VAL A 35 1.78 5.83 2.41
CA VAL A 35 1.29 5.43 1.09
C VAL A 35 -0.11 4.86 1.25
N THR A 36 -1.05 5.38 0.47
CA THR A 36 -2.43 4.90 0.48
C THR A 36 -2.68 4.07 -0.77
N ALA A 37 -3.12 2.85 -0.58
CA ALA A 37 -3.49 1.95 -1.66
C ALA A 37 -5.00 1.73 -1.65
N SER A 38 -5.58 1.54 -2.82
CA SER A 38 -6.97 1.11 -2.98
C SER A 38 -6.95 -0.26 -3.62
N ILE A 39 -7.34 -1.27 -2.88
CA ILE A 39 -7.36 -2.66 -3.35
C ILE A 39 -8.70 -3.29 -3.03
N THR A 40 -8.99 -4.42 -3.65
CA THR A 40 -10.26 -5.11 -3.42
C THR A 40 -10.32 -5.68 -2.01
N ASN A 41 -11.54 -5.81 -1.48
CA ASN A 41 -11.72 -6.46 -0.19
C ASN A 41 -11.22 -7.91 -0.22
N GLU A 42 -11.33 -8.57 -1.38
CA GLU A 42 -10.78 -9.92 -1.57
C GLU A 42 -9.26 -9.93 -1.41
N ALA A 43 -8.57 -8.94 -1.98
CA ALA A 43 -7.12 -8.84 -1.86
C ALA A 43 -6.68 -8.64 -0.41
N VAL A 44 -7.43 -7.81 0.34
CA VAL A 44 -7.15 -7.62 1.77
C VAL A 44 -7.26 -8.95 2.51
N ALA A 45 -8.29 -9.73 2.20
CA ALA A 45 -8.50 -11.03 2.84
C ALA A 45 -7.43 -12.05 2.44
N ASP A 46 -7.10 -12.12 1.14
CA ASP A 46 -6.11 -13.06 0.63
C ASP A 46 -4.72 -12.80 1.19
N LEU A 47 -4.35 -11.53 1.34
CA LEU A 47 -3.06 -11.12 1.91
C LEU A 47 -3.10 -11.11 3.44
N LYS A 48 -4.26 -11.36 4.04
CA LYS A 48 -4.45 -11.35 5.49
C LYS A 48 -3.94 -10.05 6.11
N LEU A 49 -4.25 -8.93 5.47
CA LEU A 49 -3.82 -7.62 5.96
C LEU A 49 -4.60 -7.22 7.20
N GLU A 50 -3.90 -6.63 8.14
CA GLU A 50 -4.50 -6.05 9.34
C GLU A 50 -3.60 -4.95 9.88
N LYS A 51 -4.17 -4.07 10.68
CA LYS A 51 -3.44 -2.98 11.31
C LYS A 51 -2.26 -3.52 12.11
N GLY A 52 -1.09 -2.92 11.92
CA GLY A 52 0.14 -3.29 12.60
C GLY A 52 0.98 -4.32 11.86
N LYS A 53 0.45 -4.93 10.80
CA LYS A 53 1.17 -5.93 10.02
C LYS A 53 2.16 -5.28 9.07
N GLN A 54 3.31 -5.92 8.87
CA GLN A 54 4.27 -5.49 7.85
C GLN A 54 3.70 -5.73 6.46
N ALA A 55 3.89 -4.78 5.56
CA ALA A 55 3.47 -4.88 4.18
C ALA A 55 4.40 -4.08 3.29
N TYR A 56 4.29 -4.28 1.99
CA TYR A 56 5.05 -3.53 0.99
C TYR A 56 4.09 -2.72 0.14
N ALA A 57 4.42 -1.44 -0.07
CA ALA A 57 3.77 -0.64 -1.10
C ALA A 57 4.55 -0.86 -2.39
N VAL A 58 3.89 -1.43 -3.39
CA VAL A 58 4.52 -1.76 -4.68
C VAL A 58 3.94 -0.81 -5.72
N VAL A 59 4.80 -0.01 -6.34
CA VAL A 59 4.36 1.03 -7.26
C VAL A 59 5.09 0.87 -8.60
N LYS A 60 4.31 0.68 -9.66
CA LYS A 60 4.88 0.63 -11.01
C LYS A 60 5.46 2.00 -11.36
N ALA A 61 6.66 2.02 -11.95
CA ALA A 61 7.37 3.27 -12.26
C ALA A 61 6.52 4.23 -13.11
N SER A 62 5.74 3.70 -14.04
CA SER A 62 4.88 4.51 -14.91
C SER A 62 3.71 5.17 -14.18
N ASP A 63 3.42 4.76 -12.95
CA ASP A 63 2.33 5.32 -12.15
C ASP A 63 2.81 6.40 -11.17
N VAL A 64 4.11 6.62 -11.11
CA VAL A 64 4.68 7.64 -10.21
C VAL A 64 4.71 8.97 -10.92
N MET A 65 4.08 9.97 -10.30
CA MET A 65 4.10 11.35 -10.78
C MET A 65 5.09 12.15 -9.95
N VAL A 66 5.61 13.22 -10.54
CA VAL A 66 6.60 14.08 -9.89
C VAL A 66 6.01 15.47 -9.70
N GLY A 67 6.18 16.02 -8.51
CA GLY A 67 5.76 17.39 -8.23
C GLY A 67 6.89 18.17 -7.55
N ILE A 68 6.84 19.49 -7.69
CA ILE A 68 7.72 20.44 -6.96
C ILE A 68 6.87 21.61 -6.48
N ASP A 69 7.41 22.39 -5.55
CA ASP A 69 6.80 23.63 -5.09
C ASP A 69 7.23 24.81 -5.95
#